data_6c6190f615d374b2d0859b9ad87f2867
#
_entry.id   6c6190f615d374b2d0859b9ad87f2867
#
_cell.length_a   1.000
_cell.length_b   1.000
_cell.length_c   1.000
_cell.angle_alpha   90.00
_cell.angle_beta   90.00
_cell.angle_gamma   90.00
#
_symmetry.space_group_name_H-M   'P 1'
#
loop_
_entity.id
_entity.type
_entity.pdbx_description
1 polymer ?
#
loop_
_entity_poly.entity_id
_entity_poly.type
_entity_poly.pdbx_seq_one_letter_code
_entity_poly.pdbx_strand_id
1 'polypeptide(L)'
;MSTDMNAQTKELTKFVVLNGTLTNTSSDIDDLAMIESVNQQQFQFQLPAIIYTIILMMIGTPGNAIVLYVYFFKWRKSTSRMFILFLTSLDLVNCITTLPMEIFMMRYSVMLDRPWLCKISRFSTYTMNSSSAALLVAIAVDRYRRICRPHGPQFSAKASKYISICCIALALSLTWPSLLFYGTRSVKLGNVEGKACLLENKFDDSVYPHVYFVVMMASTVVIFTTLSVLYYFVGIQVCRHRRMRLKRKREQTAAQNLVIREPSISKDDTLLQDSDSKEVRNNTTEQSENRNNDTYQTGNLIEHQSHNQRQKHNKNGFTKKKMCLRDSLSKSNGSQCIHIRVRIGRSTLMLFLITLAYIVSFLPFYVIAIFRQTDSTFVSRMDGAGYMAYHLCLRSYLLSSAINPIIYSFCNSQFRIFCFDMMKKQKRLSSRSLL
;
A
#
# COMPACT_ATOMS: atom_id res chain seq x y z
N MET A 1 9.29 24.22 20.76
CA MET A 1 7.90 23.73 20.88
C MET A 1 7.09 24.50 21.93
N SER A 2 7.61 24.85 23.09
CA SER A 2 6.98 25.82 24.00
C SER A 2 6.85 27.21 23.33
N THR A 3 7.86 27.65 22.60
CA THR A 3 7.83 28.86 21.76
C THR A 3 6.82 28.77 20.61
N ASP A 4 6.62 27.58 20.01
CA ASP A 4 5.64 27.36 18.94
C ASP A 4 4.19 27.40 19.43
N MET A 5 3.95 26.88 20.63
CA MET A 5 2.64 26.90 21.24
C MET A 5 2.24 28.31 21.69
N ASN A 6 3.21 29.08 22.19
CA ASN A 6 3.04 30.50 22.45
C ASN A 6 2.85 31.31 21.15
N ALA A 7 3.47 30.89 20.04
CA ALA A 7 3.27 31.49 18.72
C ALA A 7 1.83 31.25 18.21
N GLN A 8 1.30 30.02 18.32
CA GLN A 8 -0.10 29.72 17.98
C GLN A 8 -1.10 30.54 18.80
N THR A 9 -0.82 30.70 20.09
CA THR A 9 -1.65 31.49 21.01
C THR A 9 -1.56 32.98 20.67
N LYS A 10 -0.35 33.51 20.41
CA LYS A 10 -0.12 34.90 19.99
C LYS A 10 -0.74 35.21 18.62
N GLU A 11 -0.80 34.26 17.72
CA GLU A 11 -1.36 34.43 16.39
C GLU A 11 -2.88 34.52 16.41
N LEU A 12 -3.55 33.63 17.17
CA LEU A 12 -4.98 33.74 17.44
C LEU A 12 -5.31 35.11 18.03
N THR A 13 -4.49 35.60 18.95
CA THR A 13 -4.65 36.92 19.58
C THR A 13 -4.43 38.07 18.59
N LYS A 14 -3.46 37.99 17.69
CA LYS A 14 -3.14 39.06 16.72
C LYS A 14 -4.21 39.25 15.64
N PHE A 15 -4.86 38.15 15.22
CA PHE A 15 -5.99 38.21 14.28
C PHE A 15 -7.25 38.86 14.90
N VAL A 16 -7.43 38.67 16.20
CA VAL A 16 -8.58 39.26 16.94
C VAL A 16 -8.38 40.75 17.20
N VAL A 17 -7.15 41.20 17.47
CA VAL A 17 -6.85 42.62 17.77
C VAL A 17 -6.99 43.53 16.54
N LEU A 18 -6.94 43.02 15.32
CA LEU A 18 -7.07 43.79 14.09
C LEU A 18 -8.54 44.23 13.74
N ASN A 19 -9.55 43.59 14.35
CA ASN A 19 -10.97 43.82 13.97
C ASN A 19 -11.95 44.16 15.12
N GLY A 20 -11.48 44.41 16.34
CA GLY A 20 -12.36 44.61 17.51
C GLY A 20 -12.27 45.98 18.13
N THR A 21 -13.25 46.85 17.87
CA THR A 21 -13.58 48.01 18.69
C THR A 21 -14.32 47.58 19.94
N LEU A 22 -13.73 47.87 21.11
CA LEU A 22 -14.27 47.59 22.43
C LEU A 22 -15.49 48.46 22.75
N THR A 23 -16.58 47.84 23.21
CA THR A 23 -17.60 48.51 24.04
C THR A 23 -17.91 47.64 25.26
N ASN A 24 -17.71 48.23 26.43
CA ASN A 24 -17.99 47.63 27.74
C ASN A 24 -19.47 47.55 28.02
N THR A 25 -20.03 46.33 28.26
CA THR A 25 -21.05 46.04 29.29
C THR A 25 -21.72 44.70 29.06
N SER A 26 -21.87 43.90 30.10
CA SER A 26 -22.40 42.51 30.22
C SER A 26 -21.39 41.42 29.89
N SER A 27 -20.48 41.13 30.80
CA SER A 27 -19.22 40.44 30.51
C SER A 27 -19.30 39.03 29.92
N ASP A 28 -20.27 38.21 30.32
CA ASP A 28 -20.28 36.78 29.91
C ASP A 28 -20.90 36.53 28.51
N ILE A 29 -21.88 37.35 28.10
CA ILE A 29 -22.57 37.25 26.80
C ILE A 29 -21.63 37.80 25.72
N ASP A 30 -20.97 38.91 26.00
CA ASP A 30 -20.02 39.55 25.07
C ASP A 30 -18.77 38.70 24.87
N ASP A 31 -18.30 38.04 25.94
CA ASP A 31 -17.18 37.08 25.90
C ASP A 31 -17.50 35.86 25.02
N LEU A 32 -18.69 35.27 25.17
CA LEU A 32 -19.12 34.15 24.34
C LEU A 32 -19.28 34.57 22.87
N ALA A 33 -19.88 35.71 22.61
CA ALA A 33 -20.04 36.25 21.26
C ALA A 33 -18.69 36.53 20.60
N MET A 34 -17.69 36.98 21.36
CA MET A 34 -16.32 37.20 20.87
C MET A 34 -15.65 35.85 20.53
N ILE A 35 -15.75 34.84 21.40
CA ILE A 35 -15.20 33.50 21.12
C ILE A 35 -15.85 32.89 19.87
N GLU A 36 -17.18 33.05 19.72
CA GLU A 36 -17.92 32.55 18.55
C GLU A 36 -17.49 33.26 17.26
N SER A 37 -17.30 34.58 17.30
CA SER A 37 -16.82 35.35 16.14
C SER A 37 -15.43 34.90 15.68
N VAL A 38 -14.52 34.69 16.61
CA VAL A 38 -13.16 34.15 16.33
C VAL A 38 -13.26 32.74 15.80
N ASN A 39 -14.08 31.88 16.39
CA ASN A 39 -14.28 30.52 15.90
C ASN A 39 -14.84 30.47 14.50
N GLN A 40 -15.77 31.38 14.17
CA GLN A 40 -16.33 31.50 12.84
C GLN A 40 -15.29 31.98 11.80
N GLN A 41 -14.43 32.91 12.18
CA GLN A 41 -13.33 33.36 11.32
C GLN A 41 -12.32 32.22 11.08
N GLN A 42 -11.94 31.49 12.11
CA GLN A 42 -11.07 30.29 11.98
C GLN A 42 -11.71 29.21 11.11
N PHE A 43 -13.02 29.00 11.23
CA PHE A 43 -13.76 28.08 10.38
C PHE A 43 -13.66 28.45 8.90
N GLN A 44 -13.78 29.74 8.54
CA GLN A 44 -13.64 30.20 7.15
C GLN A 44 -12.25 29.83 6.58
N PHE A 45 -11.18 30.03 7.34
CA PHE A 45 -9.85 29.66 6.90
C PHE A 45 -9.63 28.15 6.80
N GLN A 46 -10.32 27.37 7.62
CA GLN A 46 -10.22 25.91 7.62
C GLN A 46 -11.19 25.24 6.63
N LEU A 47 -12.12 25.99 6.02
CA LEU A 47 -13.14 25.47 5.11
C LEU A 47 -12.58 24.64 3.96
N PRO A 48 -11.50 25.03 3.24
CA PRO A 48 -10.90 24.19 2.20
C PRO A 48 -10.39 22.86 2.74
N ALA A 49 -9.82 22.84 3.95
CA ALA A 49 -9.34 21.62 4.60
C ALA A 49 -10.50 20.72 5.08
N ILE A 50 -11.60 21.29 5.50
CA ILE A 50 -12.84 20.58 5.86
C ILE A 50 -13.44 19.93 4.61
N ILE A 51 -13.62 20.67 3.52
CA ILE A 51 -14.14 20.16 2.25
C ILE A 51 -13.23 19.02 1.75
N TYR A 52 -11.91 19.20 1.76
CA TYR A 52 -10.95 18.17 1.42
C TYR A 52 -11.15 16.90 2.26
N THR A 53 -11.28 17.04 3.58
CA THR A 53 -11.45 15.89 4.50
C THR A 53 -12.78 15.17 4.26
N ILE A 54 -13.87 15.92 3.97
CA ILE A 54 -15.17 15.34 3.59
C ILE A 54 -15.06 14.54 2.30
N ILE A 55 -14.39 15.09 1.27
CA ILE A 55 -14.17 14.36 -0.01
C ILE A 55 -13.40 13.06 0.24
N LEU A 56 -12.34 13.10 1.06
CA LEU A 56 -11.57 11.90 1.40
C LEU A 56 -12.44 10.88 2.15
N MET A 57 -13.27 11.30 3.07
CA MET A 57 -14.20 10.44 3.79
C MET A 57 -15.22 9.77 2.86
N MET A 58 -15.80 10.55 1.93
CA MET A 58 -16.79 10.07 0.96
C MET A 58 -16.20 9.08 -0.06
N ILE A 59 -14.93 9.20 -0.42
CA ILE A 59 -14.23 8.28 -1.31
C ILE A 59 -13.66 7.09 -0.51
N GLY A 60 -13.02 7.38 0.62
CA GLY A 60 -12.29 6.40 1.41
C GLY A 60 -13.20 5.36 2.08
N THR A 61 -14.32 5.78 2.65
CA THR A 61 -15.23 4.86 3.37
C THR A 61 -15.81 3.79 2.44
N PRO A 62 -16.53 4.10 1.36
CA PRO A 62 -17.04 3.06 0.48
C PRO A 62 -15.94 2.33 -0.28
N GLY A 63 -14.87 3.04 -0.66
CA GLY A 63 -13.75 2.46 -1.38
C GLY A 63 -13.05 1.37 -0.56
N ASN A 64 -12.66 1.66 0.68
CA ASN A 64 -12.02 0.67 1.56
C ASN A 64 -12.98 -0.45 1.96
N ALA A 65 -14.27 -0.18 2.15
CA ALA A 65 -15.27 -1.22 2.41
C ALA A 65 -15.38 -2.22 1.25
N ILE A 66 -15.39 -1.74 0.00
CA ILE A 66 -15.40 -2.59 -1.19
C ILE A 66 -14.11 -3.41 -1.30
N VAL A 67 -12.94 -2.80 -1.08
CA VAL A 67 -11.65 -3.50 -1.10
C VAL A 67 -11.64 -4.59 -0.03
N LEU A 68 -12.04 -4.26 1.20
CA LEU A 68 -12.12 -5.21 2.30
C LEU A 68 -13.01 -6.41 1.96
N TYR A 69 -14.22 -6.15 1.43
CA TYR A 69 -15.15 -7.19 1.00
C TYR A 69 -14.55 -8.10 -0.07
N VAL A 70 -13.97 -7.52 -1.15
CA VAL A 70 -13.41 -8.30 -2.25
C VAL A 70 -12.22 -9.16 -1.79
N TYR A 71 -11.30 -8.58 -1.04
CA TYR A 71 -10.13 -9.32 -0.55
C TYR A 71 -10.49 -10.34 0.52
N PHE A 72 -11.52 -10.11 1.33
CA PHE A 72 -11.93 -11.05 2.36
C PHE A 72 -12.68 -12.25 1.77
N PHE A 73 -13.65 -12.03 0.88
CA PHE A 73 -14.55 -13.10 0.40
C PHE A 73 -14.16 -13.71 -0.95
N LYS A 74 -13.52 -12.92 -1.83
CA LYS A 74 -13.31 -13.34 -3.24
C LYS A 74 -11.84 -13.63 -3.58
N TRP A 75 -10.90 -13.23 -2.74
CA TRP A 75 -9.49 -13.35 -3.06
C TRP A 75 -8.84 -14.62 -2.49
N ARG A 76 -7.92 -15.26 -3.26
CA ARG A 76 -7.16 -16.43 -2.80
C ARG A 76 -6.23 -16.05 -1.64
N LYS A 77 -6.05 -16.98 -0.69
CA LYS A 77 -5.14 -16.80 0.46
C LYS A 77 -3.70 -16.57 -0.03
N SER A 78 -3.10 -15.47 0.36
CA SER A 78 -1.71 -15.10 0.06
C SER A 78 -1.20 -14.09 1.08
N THR A 79 0.13 -13.93 1.18
CA THR A 79 0.75 -12.89 2.03
C THR A 79 0.27 -11.49 1.68
N SER A 80 0.27 -11.15 0.38
CA SER A 80 -0.21 -9.84 -0.07
C SER A 80 -1.67 -9.59 0.33
N ARG A 81 -2.54 -10.61 0.24
CA ARG A 81 -3.93 -10.51 0.70
C ARG A 81 -4.00 -10.16 2.18
N MET A 82 -3.20 -10.81 3.02
CA MET A 82 -3.22 -10.54 4.48
C MET A 82 -2.81 -9.10 4.78
N PHE A 83 -1.71 -8.62 4.21
CA PHE A 83 -1.28 -7.23 4.40
C PHE A 83 -2.30 -6.21 3.88
N ILE A 84 -2.90 -6.46 2.71
CA ILE A 84 -3.94 -5.58 2.14
C ILE A 84 -5.16 -5.54 3.05
N LEU A 85 -5.61 -6.68 3.59
CA LEU A 85 -6.74 -6.72 4.52
C LEU A 85 -6.49 -5.87 5.77
N PHE A 86 -5.32 -6.00 6.40
CA PHE A 86 -4.99 -5.20 7.59
C PHE A 86 -4.88 -3.71 7.25
N LEU A 87 -4.19 -3.35 6.17
CA LEU A 87 -4.05 -1.96 5.74
C LEU A 87 -5.42 -1.33 5.43
N THR A 88 -6.24 -2.02 4.65
CA THR A 88 -7.58 -1.54 4.30
C THR A 88 -8.51 -1.45 5.52
N SER A 89 -8.37 -2.37 6.49
CA SER A 89 -9.14 -2.26 7.75
C SER A 89 -8.75 -1.03 8.54
N LEU A 90 -7.46 -0.71 8.66
CA LEU A 90 -7.00 0.53 9.31
C LEU A 90 -7.50 1.77 8.57
N ASP A 91 -7.42 1.78 7.24
CA ASP A 91 -7.88 2.90 6.43
C ASP A 91 -9.40 3.10 6.55
N LEU A 92 -10.18 2.02 6.61
CA LEU A 92 -11.62 2.09 6.81
C LEU A 92 -11.95 2.67 8.20
N VAL A 93 -11.30 2.17 9.26
CA VAL A 93 -11.46 2.71 10.62
C VAL A 93 -11.07 4.18 10.65
N ASN A 94 -9.95 4.56 10.03
CA ASN A 94 -9.52 5.95 9.93
C ASN A 94 -10.59 6.84 9.26
N CYS A 95 -11.19 6.38 8.15
CA CYS A 95 -12.21 7.12 7.42
C CYS A 95 -13.52 7.31 8.20
N ILE A 96 -13.93 6.33 9.04
CA ILE A 96 -15.21 6.39 9.78
C ILE A 96 -15.08 6.94 11.20
N THR A 97 -13.87 7.02 11.76
CA THR A 97 -13.65 7.54 13.12
C THR A 97 -12.80 8.80 13.13
N THR A 98 -11.58 8.75 12.60
CA THR A 98 -10.62 9.85 12.71
C THR A 98 -11.00 11.05 11.85
N LEU A 99 -11.42 10.84 10.59
CA LEU A 99 -11.80 11.93 9.71
C LEU A 99 -12.99 12.76 10.23
N PRO A 100 -14.11 12.15 10.70
CA PRO A 100 -15.18 12.91 11.33
C PRO A 100 -14.73 13.68 12.58
N MET A 101 -13.85 13.10 13.41
CA MET A 101 -13.32 13.82 14.58
C MET A 101 -12.46 15.02 14.16
N GLU A 102 -11.64 14.89 13.12
CA GLU A 102 -10.84 16.01 12.57
C GLU A 102 -11.74 17.11 12.02
N ILE A 103 -12.83 16.78 11.32
CA ILE A 103 -13.81 17.76 10.84
C ILE A 103 -14.45 18.49 12.01
N PHE A 104 -14.86 17.77 13.05
CA PHE A 104 -15.44 18.35 14.25
C PHE A 104 -14.48 19.32 14.96
N MET A 105 -13.21 18.93 15.10
CA MET A 105 -12.18 19.79 15.72
C MET A 105 -11.84 21.02 14.88
N MET A 106 -11.92 20.92 13.56
CA MET A 106 -11.77 22.09 12.68
C MET A 106 -12.96 23.05 12.79
N ARG A 107 -14.19 22.54 12.98
CA ARG A 107 -15.38 23.36 13.14
C ARG A 107 -15.39 24.13 14.47
N TYR A 108 -14.90 23.50 15.54
CA TYR A 108 -14.86 24.05 16.89
C TYR A 108 -13.43 24.27 17.38
N SER A 109 -12.63 24.99 16.57
CA SER A 109 -11.18 25.08 16.78
C SER A 109 -10.77 25.81 18.05
N VAL A 110 -11.59 26.77 18.55
CA VAL A 110 -11.34 27.53 19.78
C VAL A 110 -12.47 27.41 20.80
N MET A 111 -13.49 26.59 20.51
CA MET A 111 -14.67 26.33 21.38
C MET A 111 -14.74 24.87 21.84
N LEU A 112 -13.64 24.14 21.81
CA LEU A 112 -13.62 22.71 22.14
C LEU A 112 -13.54 22.48 23.65
N ASP A 113 -14.68 22.36 24.31
CA ASP A 113 -14.77 22.06 25.75
C ASP A 113 -14.94 20.57 26.05
N ARG A 114 -14.25 19.70 25.29
CA ARG A 114 -14.32 18.24 25.44
C ARG A 114 -12.92 17.63 25.39
N PRO A 115 -12.17 17.58 26.51
CA PRO A 115 -10.79 17.13 26.51
C PRO A 115 -10.64 15.66 26.06
N TRP A 116 -11.61 14.79 26.38
CA TRP A 116 -11.59 13.40 25.96
C TRP A 116 -11.65 13.23 24.44
N LEU A 117 -12.40 14.10 23.74
CA LEU A 117 -12.49 14.06 22.27
C LEU A 117 -11.15 14.42 21.63
N CYS A 118 -10.47 15.44 22.15
CA CYS A 118 -9.13 15.81 21.72
C CYS A 118 -8.14 14.64 21.91
N LYS A 119 -8.14 14.01 23.09
CA LYS A 119 -7.27 12.87 23.44
C LYS A 119 -7.48 11.70 22.47
N ILE A 120 -8.72 11.28 22.30
CA ILE A 120 -9.07 10.15 21.42
C ILE A 120 -8.73 10.46 19.97
N SER A 121 -9.03 11.66 19.48
CA SER A 121 -8.74 12.04 18.11
C SER A 121 -7.24 12.04 17.82
N ARG A 122 -6.42 12.64 18.66
CA ARG A 122 -4.95 12.66 18.50
C ARG A 122 -4.37 11.26 18.61
N PHE A 123 -4.78 10.49 19.59
CA PHE A 123 -4.38 9.09 19.73
C PHE A 123 -4.75 8.25 18.49
N SER A 124 -6.00 8.36 18.02
CA SER A 124 -6.46 7.67 16.81
C SER A 124 -5.63 8.07 15.59
N THR A 125 -5.42 9.36 15.37
CA THR A 125 -4.62 9.89 14.26
C THR A 125 -3.20 9.30 14.27
N TYR A 126 -2.50 9.38 15.39
CA TYR A 126 -1.13 8.84 15.51
C TYR A 126 -1.10 7.33 15.36
N THR A 127 -2.03 6.61 15.98
CA THR A 127 -2.08 5.14 15.93
C THR A 127 -2.35 4.64 14.53
N MET A 128 -3.34 5.19 13.82
CA MET A 128 -3.68 4.76 12.46
C MET A 128 -2.53 5.02 11.49
N ASN A 129 -1.92 6.20 11.56
CA ASN A 129 -0.79 6.55 10.70
C ASN A 129 0.46 5.70 10.99
N SER A 130 0.82 5.51 12.26
CA SER A 130 1.98 4.69 12.65
C SER A 130 1.78 3.20 12.31
N SER A 131 0.56 2.66 12.50
CA SER A 131 0.22 1.30 12.12
C SER A 131 0.34 1.08 10.60
N SER A 132 -0.22 2.01 9.81
CA SER A 132 -0.12 1.96 8.34
C SER A 132 1.32 2.06 7.87
N ALA A 133 2.13 2.94 8.47
CA ALA A 133 3.55 3.07 8.18
C ALA A 133 4.33 1.77 8.46
N ALA A 134 4.15 1.16 9.63
CA ALA A 134 4.77 -0.10 10.01
C ALA A 134 4.36 -1.25 9.07
N LEU A 135 3.07 -1.32 8.69
CA LEU A 135 2.58 -2.29 7.71
C LEU A 135 3.21 -2.09 6.33
N LEU A 136 3.40 -0.84 5.87
CA LEU A 136 4.06 -0.57 4.60
C LEU A 136 5.52 -1.02 4.60
N VAL A 137 6.24 -0.88 5.72
CA VAL A 137 7.59 -1.44 5.89
C VAL A 137 7.55 -2.97 5.78
N ALA A 138 6.63 -3.64 6.47
CA ALA A 138 6.46 -5.09 6.39
C ALA A 138 6.15 -5.57 4.96
N ILE A 139 5.31 -4.84 4.23
CA ILE A 139 5.01 -5.06 2.81
C ILE A 139 6.27 -4.89 1.95
N ALA A 140 7.04 -3.83 2.16
CA ALA A 140 8.27 -3.57 1.42
C ALA A 140 9.31 -4.68 1.64
N VAL A 141 9.48 -5.16 2.87
CA VAL A 141 10.33 -6.30 3.21
C VAL A 141 9.85 -7.59 2.51
N ASP A 142 8.53 -7.87 2.51
CA ASP A 142 7.99 -9.02 1.78
C ASP A 142 8.28 -8.92 0.28
N ARG A 143 8.13 -7.74 -0.32
CA ARG A 143 8.46 -7.52 -1.74
C ARG A 143 9.94 -7.67 -2.01
N TYR A 144 10.80 -7.09 -1.18
CA TYR A 144 12.26 -7.24 -1.29
C TYR A 144 12.67 -8.72 -1.26
N ARG A 145 12.18 -9.49 -0.28
CA ARG A 145 12.50 -10.93 -0.16
C ARG A 145 12.06 -11.70 -1.40
N ARG A 146 10.87 -11.45 -1.92
CA ARG A 146 10.34 -12.16 -3.12
C ARG A 146 11.05 -11.82 -4.41
N ILE A 147 11.57 -10.60 -4.54
CA ILE A 147 12.14 -10.10 -5.80
C ILE A 147 13.66 -10.16 -5.79
N CYS A 148 14.28 -9.74 -4.71
CA CYS A 148 15.74 -9.67 -4.59
C CYS A 148 16.37 -10.96 -4.05
N ARG A 149 15.61 -11.72 -3.22
CA ARG A 149 16.07 -13.00 -2.61
C ARG A 149 15.06 -14.13 -2.82
N PRO A 150 14.79 -14.57 -4.08
CA PRO A 150 13.71 -15.52 -4.38
C PRO A 150 13.97 -16.94 -3.79
N HIS A 151 15.22 -17.31 -3.56
CA HIS A 151 15.59 -18.59 -2.95
C HIS A 151 15.68 -18.55 -1.42
N GLY A 152 15.57 -17.37 -0.81
CA GLY A 152 15.58 -17.22 0.64
C GLY A 152 14.21 -17.51 1.27
N PRO A 153 14.14 -17.57 2.62
CA PRO A 153 12.91 -17.84 3.33
C PRO A 153 11.86 -16.74 3.05
N GLN A 154 10.68 -17.15 2.61
CA GLN A 154 9.56 -16.27 2.27
C GLN A 154 8.54 -16.23 3.42
N PHE A 155 7.82 -15.10 3.55
CA PHE A 155 6.72 -15.03 4.52
C PHE A 155 5.58 -15.95 4.08
N SER A 156 5.01 -16.69 5.04
CA SER A 156 3.75 -17.40 4.88
C SER A 156 2.56 -16.46 5.14
N ALA A 157 1.35 -16.87 4.73
CA ALA A 157 0.15 -16.09 5.04
C ALA A 157 -0.12 -16.01 6.56
N LYS A 158 0.24 -17.06 7.32
CA LYS A 158 0.16 -17.05 8.79
C LYS A 158 1.17 -16.04 9.38
N ALA A 159 2.42 -16.08 8.95
CA ALA A 159 3.45 -15.13 9.38
C ALA A 159 3.04 -13.68 9.08
N SER A 160 2.48 -13.39 7.89
CA SER A 160 2.02 -12.05 7.53
C SER A 160 0.90 -11.53 8.46
N LYS A 161 0.01 -12.42 8.92
CA LYS A 161 -1.01 -12.07 9.91
C LYS A 161 -0.38 -11.63 11.24
N TYR A 162 0.54 -12.44 11.77
CA TYR A 162 1.20 -12.11 13.04
C TYR A 162 2.07 -10.84 12.92
N ILE A 163 2.81 -10.68 11.83
CA ILE A 163 3.59 -9.47 11.56
C ILE A 163 2.68 -8.25 11.55
N SER A 164 1.50 -8.32 10.91
CA SER A 164 0.55 -7.20 10.89
C SER A 164 0.03 -6.87 12.28
N ILE A 165 -0.29 -7.87 13.09
CA ILE A 165 -0.72 -7.67 14.49
C ILE A 165 0.41 -7.03 15.31
N CYS A 166 1.65 -7.52 15.17
CA CYS A 166 2.82 -6.93 15.84
C CYS A 166 3.06 -5.48 15.43
N CYS A 167 2.89 -5.13 14.14
CA CYS A 167 2.99 -3.74 13.67
C CYS A 167 1.97 -2.82 14.34
N ILE A 168 0.72 -3.27 14.48
CA ILE A 168 -0.34 -2.51 15.15
C ILE A 168 -0.05 -2.40 16.65
N ALA A 169 0.36 -3.49 17.31
CA ALA A 169 0.70 -3.47 18.74
C ALA A 169 1.88 -2.53 19.03
N LEU A 170 2.90 -2.52 18.15
CA LEU A 170 4.03 -1.59 18.24
C LEU A 170 3.56 -0.14 18.07
N ALA A 171 2.68 0.13 17.11
CA ALA A 171 2.13 1.47 16.93
C ALA A 171 1.35 1.93 18.17
N LEU A 172 0.49 1.06 18.73
CA LEU A 172 -0.24 1.35 19.99
C LEU A 172 0.72 1.65 21.13
N SER A 173 1.80 0.87 21.31
CA SER A 173 2.79 1.06 22.37
C SER A 173 3.61 2.34 22.22
N LEU A 174 3.73 2.88 21.00
CA LEU A 174 4.44 4.14 20.74
C LEU A 174 3.52 5.36 20.86
N THR A 175 2.23 5.21 20.59
CA THR A 175 1.31 6.35 20.46
C THR A 175 0.46 6.62 21.69
N TRP A 176 0.36 5.68 22.64
CA TRP A 176 -0.46 5.85 23.85
C TRP A 176 -0.12 7.11 24.70
N PRO A 177 1.14 7.63 24.73
CA PRO A 177 1.44 8.83 25.51
C PRO A 177 0.68 10.06 25.00
N SER A 178 0.21 10.07 23.75
CA SER A 178 -0.64 11.14 23.23
C SER A 178 -1.95 11.31 24.03
N LEU A 179 -2.48 10.24 24.64
CA LEU A 179 -3.64 10.30 25.55
C LEU A 179 -3.37 11.09 26.83
N LEU A 180 -2.11 11.16 27.26
CA LEU A 180 -1.72 11.92 28.45
C LEU A 180 -1.46 13.39 28.10
N PHE A 181 -0.78 13.65 26.98
CA PHE A 181 -0.28 14.97 26.66
C PHE A 181 -1.33 15.90 26.04
N TYR A 182 -2.21 15.36 25.17
CA TYR A 182 -3.23 16.16 24.50
C TYR A 182 -4.48 16.33 25.36
N GLY A 183 -5.14 17.47 25.16
CA GLY A 183 -6.39 17.82 25.82
C GLY A 183 -6.89 19.19 25.36
N THR A 184 -7.75 19.79 26.13
CA THR A 184 -8.16 21.17 25.91
C THR A 184 -7.18 22.11 26.58
N ARG A 185 -6.67 23.07 25.79
CA ARG A 185 -5.80 24.16 26.26
C ARG A 185 -6.54 25.47 26.20
N SER A 186 -6.41 26.27 27.25
CA SER A 186 -6.87 27.66 27.23
C SER A 186 -6.02 28.51 26.29
N VAL A 187 -6.67 29.22 25.38
CA VAL A 187 -6.07 30.10 24.38
C VAL A 187 -6.62 31.51 24.60
N LYS A 188 -5.73 32.46 24.86
CA LYS A 188 -6.12 33.87 25.04
C LYS A 188 -6.54 34.48 23.71
N LEU A 189 -7.75 35.00 23.65
CA LEU A 189 -8.35 35.67 22.49
C LEU A 189 -8.64 37.13 22.86
N GLY A 190 -7.60 37.95 22.96
CA GLY A 190 -7.71 39.28 23.58
C GLY A 190 -7.91 39.16 25.09
N ASN A 191 -9.05 39.63 25.59
CA ASN A 191 -9.44 39.60 27.02
C ASN A 191 -10.18 38.32 27.41
N VAL A 192 -10.49 37.43 26.47
CA VAL A 192 -11.32 36.21 26.66
C VAL A 192 -10.48 34.97 26.50
N GLU A 193 -10.88 33.86 27.11
CA GLU A 193 -10.21 32.57 26.96
C GLU A 193 -11.08 31.58 26.14
N GLY A 194 -10.59 31.17 24.98
CA GLY A 194 -11.11 30.05 24.22
C GLY A 194 -10.47 28.73 24.63
N LYS A 195 -11.04 27.59 24.21
CA LYS A 195 -10.52 26.24 24.43
C LYS A 195 -10.21 25.55 23.13
N ALA A 196 -8.96 25.16 22.90
CA ALA A 196 -8.48 24.49 21.70
C ALA A 196 -7.89 23.10 21.98
N CYS A 197 -7.96 22.17 21.02
CA CYS A 197 -7.32 20.86 21.12
C CYS A 197 -5.82 20.97 20.86
N LEU A 198 -5.07 21.07 21.94
CA LEU A 198 -3.61 21.20 21.94
C LEU A 198 -2.98 20.36 23.05
N LEU A 199 -1.71 20.57 23.30
CA LEU A 199 -1.02 20.06 24.48
C LEU A 199 -1.60 20.74 25.74
N GLU A 200 -1.95 19.98 26.77
CA GLU A 200 -2.52 20.55 28.01
C GLU A 200 -1.53 21.50 28.71
N ASN A 201 -2.04 22.58 29.30
CA ASN A 201 -1.23 23.63 29.96
C ASN A 201 -0.29 23.08 31.04
N LYS A 202 -0.69 21.99 31.73
CA LYS A 202 0.13 21.34 32.78
C LYS A 202 1.48 20.80 32.29
N PHE A 203 1.69 20.72 30.96
CA PHE A 203 2.93 20.23 30.37
C PHE A 203 3.80 21.34 29.76
N ASP A 204 3.50 22.64 30.00
CA ASP A 204 4.22 23.75 29.39
C ASP A 204 5.72 23.74 29.74
N ASP A 205 6.05 23.43 31.01
CA ASP A 205 7.43 23.36 31.49
C ASP A 205 8.00 21.93 31.49
N SER A 206 7.27 20.97 30.89
CA SER A 206 7.64 19.56 30.89
C SER A 206 8.48 19.18 29.68
N VAL A 207 9.55 18.42 29.89
CA VAL A 207 10.40 17.88 28.83
C VAL A 207 9.76 16.66 28.15
N TYR A 208 8.86 15.94 28.81
CA TYR A 208 8.30 14.67 28.31
C TYR A 208 7.57 14.78 26.96
N PRO A 209 6.71 15.77 26.69
CA PRO A 209 6.11 15.91 25.39
C PRO A 209 7.15 16.21 24.29
N HIS A 210 8.21 16.96 24.57
CA HIS A 210 9.28 17.24 23.62
C HIS A 210 10.01 15.94 23.23
N VAL A 211 10.40 15.14 24.22
CA VAL A 211 11.02 13.83 23.97
C VAL A 211 10.08 12.94 23.16
N TYR A 212 8.81 12.89 23.49
CA TYR A 212 7.81 12.12 22.74
C TYR A 212 7.75 12.53 21.27
N PHE A 213 7.67 13.84 20.98
CA PHE A 213 7.63 14.32 19.60
C PHE A 213 8.92 14.05 18.84
N VAL A 214 10.08 14.18 19.48
CA VAL A 214 11.38 13.83 18.88
C VAL A 214 11.43 12.35 18.53
N VAL A 215 10.97 11.46 19.42
CA VAL A 215 10.89 10.02 19.16
C VAL A 215 9.95 9.71 17.98
N MET A 216 8.77 10.35 17.94
CA MET A 216 7.82 10.17 16.84
C MET A 216 8.38 10.66 15.50
N MET A 217 9.06 11.81 15.47
CA MET A 217 9.71 12.33 14.27
C MET A 217 10.87 11.45 13.82
N ALA A 218 11.75 11.03 14.74
CA ALA A 218 12.85 10.13 14.44
C ALA A 218 12.34 8.77 13.89
N SER A 219 11.31 8.19 14.49
CA SER A 219 10.69 6.95 14.00
C SER A 219 10.19 7.10 12.56
N THR A 220 9.58 8.23 12.22
CA THR A 220 9.12 8.51 10.86
C THR A 220 10.26 8.63 9.86
N VAL A 221 11.34 9.32 10.21
CA VAL A 221 12.55 9.43 9.36
C VAL A 221 13.13 8.02 9.10
N VAL A 222 13.23 7.19 10.13
CA VAL A 222 13.70 5.80 10.00
C VAL A 222 12.79 5.00 9.07
N ILE A 223 11.47 5.11 9.21
CA ILE A 223 10.50 4.43 8.36
C ILE A 223 10.64 4.88 6.89
N PHE A 224 10.69 6.18 6.62
CA PHE A 224 10.81 6.69 5.25
C PHE A 224 12.13 6.31 4.60
N THR A 225 13.23 6.37 5.33
CA THR A 225 14.54 5.92 4.86
C THR A 225 14.51 4.43 4.54
N THR A 226 13.96 3.60 5.43
CA THR A 226 13.82 2.14 5.22
C THR A 226 12.97 1.83 3.98
N LEU A 227 11.82 2.49 3.81
CA LEU A 227 10.97 2.32 2.64
C LEU A 227 11.72 2.71 1.35
N SER A 228 12.40 3.85 1.35
CA SER A 228 13.15 4.35 0.19
C SER A 228 14.26 3.37 -0.21
N VAL A 229 15.04 2.88 0.75
CA VAL A 229 16.12 1.92 0.52
C VAL A 229 15.58 0.58 -0.02
N LEU A 230 14.53 0.03 0.60
CA LEU A 230 13.94 -1.25 0.16
C LEU A 230 13.38 -1.14 -1.26
N TYR A 231 12.64 -0.07 -1.58
CA TYR A 231 12.09 0.11 -2.92
C TYR A 231 13.13 0.49 -3.98
N TYR A 232 14.23 1.14 -3.60
CA TYR A 232 15.37 1.34 -4.47
C TYR A 232 15.96 0.01 -4.94
N PHE A 233 16.23 -0.93 -4.02
CA PHE A 233 16.73 -2.26 -4.38
C PHE A 233 15.71 -3.07 -5.20
N VAL A 234 14.45 -3.03 -4.82
CA VAL A 234 13.36 -3.66 -5.59
C VAL A 234 13.31 -3.08 -7.00
N GLY A 235 13.39 -1.76 -7.16
CA GLY A 235 13.38 -1.07 -8.44
C GLY A 235 14.54 -1.47 -9.35
N ILE A 236 15.78 -1.49 -8.83
CA ILE A 236 16.95 -1.93 -9.59
C ILE A 236 16.75 -3.37 -10.09
N GLN A 237 16.31 -4.28 -9.22
CA GLN A 237 16.14 -5.68 -9.58
C GLN A 237 15.02 -5.87 -10.61
N VAL A 238 13.93 -5.11 -10.50
CA VAL A 238 12.85 -5.05 -11.48
C VAL A 238 13.36 -4.59 -12.85
N CYS A 239 14.14 -3.52 -12.90
CA CYS A 239 14.74 -2.99 -14.13
C CYS A 239 15.71 -4.00 -14.75
N ARG A 240 16.56 -4.64 -13.93
CA ARG A 240 17.50 -5.69 -14.40
C ARG A 240 16.73 -6.85 -15.04
N HIS A 241 15.69 -7.37 -14.40
CA HIS A 241 14.87 -8.45 -14.95
C HIS A 241 14.15 -8.03 -16.24
N ARG A 242 13.67 -6.79 -16.32
CA ARG A 242 13.02 -6.25 -17.54
C ARG A 242 14.00 -6.19 -18.70
N ARG A 243 15.22 -5.68 -18.48
CA ARG A 243 16.29 -5.62 -19.50
C ARG A 243 16.65 -7.01 -20.02
N MET A 244 16.86 -7.98 -19.14
CA MET A 244 17.15 -9.38 -19.53
C MET A 244 16.02 -10.01 -20.35
N ARG A 245 14.75 -9.75 -20.02
CA ARG A 245 13.61 -10.25 -20.80
C ARG A 245 13.55 -9.63 -22.21
N LEU A 246 13.82 -8.35 -22.32
CA LEU A 246 13.84 -7.67 -23.62
C LEU A 246 14.99 -8.22 -24.50
N LYS A 247 16.17 -8.45 -23.91
CA LYS A 247 17.31 -9.04 -24.61
C LYS A 247 16.95 -10.44 -25.14
N ARG A 248 16.41 -11.32 -24.30
CA ARG A 248 15.98 -12.67 -24.71
C ARG A 248 14.91 -12.65 -25.80
N LYS A 249 13.93 -11.73 -25.73
CA LYS A 249 12.93 -11.59 -26.81
C LYS A 249 13.57 -11.18 -28.13
N ARG A 250 14.53 -10.24 -28.11
CA ARG A 250 15.27 -9.84 -29.34
C ARG A 250 16.05 -11.01 -29.92
N GLU A 251 16.73 -11.79 -29.09
CA GLU A 251 17.48 -12.99 -29.48
C GLU A 251 16.55 -14.04 -30.10
N GLN A 252 15.38 -14.30 -29.53
CA GLN A 252 14.36 -15.23 -30.04
C GLN A 252 13.82 -14.76 -31.40
N THR A 253 13.51 -13.46 -31.54
CA THR A 253 13.02 -12.90 -32.80
C THR A 253 14.10 -12.95 -33.88
N ALA A 254 15.36 -12.66 -33.54
CA ALA A 254 16.48 -12.77 -34.48
C ALA A 254 16.70 -14.22 -34.96
N ALA A 255 16.64 -15.20 -34.01
CA ALA A 255 16.75 -16.62 -34.37
C ALA A 255 15.58 -17.09 -35.28
N GLN A 256 14.34 -16.65 -34.98
CA GLN A 256 13.20 -16.96 -35.85
C GLN A 256 13.36 -16.38 -37.28
N ASN A 257 13.85 -15.15 -37.37
CA ASN A 257 14.08 -14.52 -38.69
C ASN A 257 15.20 -15.18 -39.48
N LEU A 258 16.21 -15.79 -38.83
CA LEU A 258 17.26 -16.59 -39.49
C LEU A 258 16.69 -17.90 -40.05
N VAL A 259 15.84 -18.59 -39.28
CA VAL A 259 15.17 -19.83 -39.75
C VAL A 259 14.22 -19.60 -40.91
N ILE A 260 13.57 -18.44 -41.01
CA ILE A 260 12.68 -18.06 -42.12
C ILE A 260 13.52 -17.68 -43.37
N ARG A 261 14.80 -17.35 -43.20
CA ARG A 261 15.67 -16.89 -44.28
C ARG A 261 16.49 -18.00 -44.95
N GLU A 262 16.43 -19.25 -44.44
CA GLU A 262 16.99 -20.39 -45.17
C GLU A 262 16.10 -20.65 -46.40
N PRO A 263 16.65 -20.53 -47.64
CA PRO A 263 15.88 -20.80 -48.83
C PRO A 263 15.51 -22.28 -48.83
N SER A 264 14.24 -22.57 -49.04
CA SER A 264 13.76 -23.88 -49.47
C SER A 264 14.53 -24.26 -50.76
N ILE A 265 15.57 -25.05 -50.58
CA ILE A 265 16.19 -25.73 -51.73
C ILE A 265 15.12 -26.67 -52.26
N SER A 266 14.58 -26.29 -53.38
CA SER A 266 13.64 -27.10 -54.18
C SER A 266 14.30 -28.43 -54.51
N LYS A 267 13.71 -29.49 -53.98
CA LYS A 267 13.88 -30.85 -54.51
C LYS A 267 13.05 -30.96 -55.76
N ASP A 268 13.62 -30.52 -56.86
CA ASP A 268 13.22 -30.96 -58.18
C ASP A 268 14.47 -30.88 -59.07
N ASP A 269 14.72 -31.97 -59.74
CA ASP A 269 15.76 -32.32 -60.70
C ASP A 269 16.85 -33.26 -60.15
N THR A 270 16.58 -34.55 -60.27
CA THR A 270 17.43 -35.50 -61.03
C THR A 270 16.77 -36.87 -61.04
N LEU A 271 16.01 -37.11 -62.05
CA LEU A 271 15.91 -38.45 -62.69
C LEU A 271 17.02 -38.54 -63.75
N LEU A 272 17.66 -39.70 -63.73
CA LEU A 272 18.45 -40.38 -64.77
C LEU A 272 19.94 -40.57 -64.45
N GLN A 273 20.20 -41.83 -64.42
CA GLN A 273 21.34 -42.65 -64.95
C GLN A 273 22.16 -43.40 -63.94
N ASP A 274 21.78 -44.62 -63.86
CA ASP A 274 22.42 -45.92 -64.17
C ASP A 274 23.89 -46.12 -63.85
N SER A 275 24.08 -47.33 -63.32
CA SER A 275 25.12 -48.32 -63.48
C SER A 275 26.44 -48.25 -62.69
N ASP A 276 26.54 -49.35 -61.98
CA ASP A 276 27.72 -50.22 -61.83
C ASP A 276 28.88 -49.92 -60.90
N SER A 277 29.13 -51.01 -60.22
CA SER A 277 30.36 -51.64 -59.72
C SER A 277 30.70 -51.49 -58.21
N LYS A 278 30.45 -52.61 -57.57
CA LYS A 278 31.42 -53.55 -56.96
C LYS A 278 32.31 -53.05 -55.86
N GLU A 279 32.03 -53.68 -54.69
CA GLU A 279 32.90 -54.66 -53.98
C GLU A 279 34.17 -54.12 -53.35
N VAL A 280 34.30 -54.48 -52.10
CA VAL A 280 35.48 -55.00 -51.36
C VAL A 280 35.41 -54.46 -49.93
N ARG A 281 34.92 -55.20 -48.94
CA ARG A 281 35.54 -56.23 -48.10
C ARG A 281 36.62 -55.70 -47.12
N ASN A 282 36.38 -56.05 -45.92
CA ASN A 282 37.20 -56.53 -44.80
C ASN A 282 37.23 -55.62 -43.56
N ASN A 283 36.66 -56.13 -42.50
CA ASN A 283 37.27 -56.95 -41.39
C ASN A 283 38.31 -56.19 -40.57
N THR A 284 38.08 -56.12 -39.29
CA THR A 284 38.73 -56.81 -38.16
C THR A 284 38.25 -56.16 -36.88
N THR A 285 37.50 -56.88 -35.98
CA THR A 285 38.02 -57.68 -34.87
C THR A 285 38.78 -56.83 -33.84
N GLU A 286 38.43 -56.78 -32.67
CA GLU A 286 38.35 -57.58 -31.48
C GLU A 286 38.46 -56.73 -30.21
N GLN A 287 37.70 -57.11 -29.26
CA GLN A 287 38.02 -57.61 -27.89
C GLN A 287 38.46 -56.53 -26.91
N SER A 288 38.08 -56.51 -25.75
CA SER A 288 37.63 -57.38 -24.64
C SER A 288 37.69 -56.51 -23.36
N GLU A 289 37.04 -56.73 -22.47
CA GLU A 289 36.90 -57.44 -21.19
C GLU A 289 36.54 -56.47 -20.08
N ASN A 290 35.46 -56.69 -19.46
CA ASN A 290 35.21 -57.54 -18.28
C ASN A 290 35.56 -56.87 -16.92
N ARG A 291 34.65 -56.86 -16.07
CA ARG A 291 34.52 -57.29 -14.67
C ARG A 291 33.74 -56.38 -13.74
N ASN A 292 32.68 -56.95 -13.35
CA ASN A 292 32.25 -57.49 -12.02
C ASN A 292 31.66 -56.47 -11.05
N ASN A 293 30.41 -56.79 -10.73
CA ASN A 293 29.87 -57.40 -9.47
C ASN A 293 29.91 -56.44 -8.28
N ASP A 294 28.91 -56.31 -7.48
CA ASP A 294 27.97 -57.13 -6.74
C ASP A 294 26.82 -56.28 -6.21
N THR A 295 25.59 -56.67 -6.35
CA THR A 295 24.72 -57.50 -5.48
C THR A 295 24.46 -56.93 -4.08
N TYR A 296 23.21 -56.70 -3.79
CA TYR A 296 22.29 -57.17 -2.74
C TYR A 296 21.00 -56.37 -2.85
N GLN A 297 19.87 -56.95 -3.26
CA GLN A 297 18.84 -57.73 -2.54
C GLN A 297 18.40 -57.02 -1.26
N THR A 298 17.18 -56.81 -0.95
CA THR A 298 15.91 -57.54 -0.84
C THR A 298 14.93 -56.51 -0.32
N GLY A 299 13.66 -56.50 -0.48
CA GLY A 299 12.62 -57.44 -0.73
C GLY A 299 11.28 -56.89 -0.29
N ASN A 300 10.29 -57.29 -1.00
CA ASN A 300 8.95 -57.69 -0.54
C ASN A 300 7.99 -56.59 0.02
N LEU A 301 6.82 -56.50 -0.42
CA LEU A 301 5.70 -57.29 -0.93
C LEU A 301 4.41 -56.74 -0.33
N ILE A 302 3.33 -56.80 -1.13
CA ILE A 302 1.92 -57.07 -0.75
C ILE A 302 1.08 -55.84 -0.45
N GLU A 303 -0.12 -55.61 -0.94
CA GLU A 303 -1.09 -56.22 -1.85
C GLU A 303 -2.37 -55.36 -1.86
N HIS A 304 -3.07 -55.35 -2.98
CA HIS A 304 -4.54 -55.37 -3.14
C HIS A 304 -5.44 -54.32 -2.47
N GLN A 305 -6.39 -53.72 -3.07
CA GLN A 305 -7.54 -54.11 -3.94
C GLN A 305 -8.27 -52.88 -4.45
N SER A 306 -8.53 -52.81 -5.70
CA SER A 306 -9.78 -52.70 -6.46
C SER A 306 -11.07 -52.28 -5.71
N HIS A 307 -11.76 -51.28 -6.20
CA HIS A 307 -13.16 -51.47 -6.64
C HIS A 307 -13.65 -50.32 -7.55
N ASN A 308 -14.19 -50.78 -8.63
CA ASN A 308 -15.02 -50.26 -9.68
C ASN A 308 -16.23 -49.43 -9.25
N GLN A 309 -16.66 -48.64 -10.19
CA GLN A 309 -18.02 -48.31 -10.70
C GLN A 309 -18.38 -46.83 -10.49
N ARG A 310 -18.94 -46.08 -11.39
CA ARG A 310 -19.77 -46.25 -12.58
C ARG A 310 -20.00 -44.89 -13.21
N GLN A 311 -20.04 -44.88 -14.51
CA GLN A 311 -20.51 -43.83 -15.41
C GLN A 311 -21.82 -43.17 -15.00
N LYS A 312 -21.94 -41.85 -15.27
CA LYS A 312 -23.10 -41.34 -16.03
C LYS A 312 -22.79 -40.02 -16.74
N HIS A 313 -23.09 -40.03 -18.03
CA HIS A 313 -23.21 -38.98 -19.00
C HIS A 313 -23.93 -37.72 -18.50
N ASN A 314 -23.45 -36.54 -18.88
CA ASN A 314 -24.28 -35.68 -19.73
C ASN A 314 -23.43 -34.66 -20.53
N LYS A 315 -23.79 -34.56 -21.80
CA LYS A 315 -23.21 -33.74 -22.87
C LYS A 315 -23.69 -32.31 -22.79
N ASN A 316 -22.86 -31.43 -23.23
CA ASN A 316 -22.99 -30.25 -24.10
C ASN A 316 -22.04 -29.17 -23.56
N GLY A 317 -21.02 -28.73 -24.20
CA GLY A 317 -20.74 -28.39 -25.57
C GLY A 317 -20.10 -27.03 -25.56
N PHE A 318 -18.93 -26.92 -25.92
CA PHE A 318 -18.30 -25.95 -26.79
C PHE A 318 -16.78 -25.96 -26.61
N THR A 319 -16.15 -26.72 -27.44
CA THR A 319 -14.75 -26.85 -27.64
C THR A 319 -14.13 -25.53 -28.14
N LYS A 320 -13.14 -25.01 -27.43
CA LYS A 320 -12.00 -24.33 -28.06
C LYS A 320 -10.72 -25.08 -27.73
N LYS A 321 -10.48 -26.08 -28.55
CA LYS A 321 -9.21 -26.78 -28.70
C LYS A 321 -8.16 -25.75 -29.15
N LYS A 322 -7.25 -25.38 -28.28
CA LYS A 322 -5.98 -24.75 -28.68
C LYS A 322 -4.92 -25.83 -28.70
N MET A 323 -4.55 -26.14 -29.92
CA MET A 323 -3.53 -27.04 -30.38
C MET A 323 -2.26 -26.96 -29.55
N CYS A 324 -1.95 -28.02 -28.80
CA CYS A 324 -0.59 -28.32 -28.39
C CYS A 324 0.11 -28.93 -29.60
N LEU A 325 0.96 -28.18 -30.23
CA LEU A 325 1.95 -28.70 -31.17
C LEU A 325 3.16 -29.15 -30.36
N ARG A 326 3.33 -30.44 -30.28
CA ARG A 326 4.50 -31.29 -30.39
C ARG A 326 5.85 -30.62 -30.09
N ASP A 327 6.39 -30.88 -28.93
CA ASP A 327 7.84 -30.92 -28.70
C ASP A 327 8.23 -32.33 -28.24
N SER A 328 8.47 -33.17 -29.23
CA SER A 328 9.32 -34.37 -29.11
C SER A 328 10.65 -34.03 -29.78
N LEU A 329 11.70 -34.39 -29.07
CA LEU A 329 13.12 -34.39 -29.44
C LEU A 329 13.93 -33.23 -28.86
N SER A 330 14.51 -33.50 -27.71
CA SER A 330 15.95 -33.55 -27.50
C SER A 330 16.25 -33.84 -26.04
N LYS A 331 16.49 -35.12 -25.71
CA LYS A 331 17.25 -35.50 -24.51
C LYS A 331 18.71 -35.11 -24.78
N SER A 332 19.17 -34.06 -24.13
CA SER A 332 20.59 -33.77 -23.93
C SER A 332 20.78 -33.43 -22.45
N ASN A 333 21.63 -34.20 -21.79
CA ASN A 333 22.12 -34.02 -20.45
C ASN A 333 22.66 -32.59 -20.26
N GLY A 334 22.02 -31.81 -19.46
CA GLY A 334 22.46 -30.48 -19.07
C GLY A 334 21.68 -30.06 -17.84
N SER A 335 22.37 -29.76 -16.78
CA SER A 335 21.89 -29.21 -15.51
C SER A 335 20.62 -28.37 -15.71
N GLN A 336 19.49 -28.86 -15.20
CA GLN A 336 18.24 -28.11 -15.14
C GLN A 336 18.47 -26.90 -14.24
N CYS A 337 18.93 -25.81 -14.81
CA CYS A 337 18.72 -24.49 -14.22
C CYS A 337 17.23 -24.26 -14.15
N ILE A 338 16.62 -24.53 -13.00
CA ILE A 338 15.26 -24.14 -12.69
C ILE A 338 15.21 -22.60 -12.77
N HIS A 339 14.96 -22.09 -13.97
CA HIS A 339 14.71 -20.67 -14.18
C HIS A 339 13.38 -20.30 -13.56
N ILE A 340 13.41 -19.98 -12.26
CA ILE A 340 12.26 -19.35 -11.59
C ILE A 340 11.97 -18.06 -12.36
N ARG A 341 10.94 -18.13 -13.18
CA ARG A 341 10.44 -16.99 -13.96
C ARG A 341 9.80 -16.01 -13.00
N VAL A 342 10.58 -15.12 -12.40
CA VAL A 342 10.08 -14.03 -11.56
C VAL A 342 9.21 -13.12 -12.45
N ARG A 343 7.93 -13.42 -12.49
CA ARG A 343 6.93 -12.55 -13.08
C ARG A 343 6.74 -11.41 -12.09
N ILE A 344 7.30 -10.22 -12.36
CA ILE A 344 6.97 -9.02 -11.60
C ILE A 344 5.47 -8.84 -11.73
N GLY A 345 4.75 -9.27 -10.71
CA GLY A 345 3.30 -9.27 -10.74
C GLY A 345 2.81 -7.82 -10.67
N ARG A 346 1.69 -7.55 -11.31
CA ARG A 346 0.92 -6.30 -11.15
C ARG A 346 0.73 -5.94 -9.67
N SER A 347 0.70 -6.93 -8.79
CA SER A 347 0.65 -6.77 -7.34
C SER A 347 1.84 -6.01 -6.74
N THR A 348 3.06 -6.22 -7.24
CA THR A 348 4.24 -5.50 -6.73
C THR A 348 4.21 -4.03 -7.12
N LEU A 349 3.81 -3.72 -8.36
CA LEU A 349 3.63 -2.35 -8.81
C LEU A 349 2.55 -1.64 -7.99
N MET A 350 1.43 -2.30 -7.74
CA MET A 350 0.33 -1.78 -6.92
C MET A 350 0.80 -1.43 -5.50
N LEU A 351 1.52 -2.34 -4.84
CA LEU A 351 2.04 -2.11 -3.48
C LEU A 351 3.12 -1.01 -3.46
N PHE A 352 3.93 -0.90 -4.50
CA PHE A 352 4.86 0.22 -4.66
C PHE A 352 4.14 1.56 -4.78
N LEU A 353 3.09 1.63 -5.59
CA LEU A 353 2.30 2.86 -5.75
C LEU A 353 1.58 3.27 -4.47
N ILE A 354 1.09 2.31 -3.68
CA ILE A 354 0.50 2.59 -2.36
C ILE A 354 1.54 3.23 -1.43
N THR A 355 2.75 2.67 -1.38
CA THR A 355 3.83 3.22 -0.54
C THR A 355 4.28 4.60 -1.04
N LEU A 356 4.38 4.79 -2.36
CA LEU A 356 4.72 6.09 -2.94
C LEU A 356 3.65 7.13 -2.61
N ALA A 357 2.38 6.78 -2.76
CA ALA A 357 1.26 7.67 -2.41
C ALA A 357 1.27 8.03 -0.92
N TYR A 358 1.60 7.08 -0.03
CA TYR A 358 1.78 7.33 1.39
C TYR A 358 2.87 8.38 1.63
N ILE A 359 4.08 8.20 1.09
CA ILE A 359 5.20 9.13 1.26
C ILE A 359 4.83 10.53 0.74
N VAL A 360 4.26 10.60 -0.48
CA VAL A 360 3.88 11.88 -1.11
C VAL A 360 2.80 12.60 -0.32
N SER A 361 1.84 11.88 0.26
CA SER A 361 0.76 12.50 1.06
C SER A 361 1.27 13.10 2.38
N PHE A 362 2.35 12.58 2.94
CA PHE A 362 2.96 13.12 4.16
C PHE A 362 3.93 14.28 3.90
N LEU A 363 4.42 14.44 2.68
CA LEU A 363 5.45 15.44 2.35
C LEU A 363 5.02 16.87 2.70
N PRO A 364 3.81 17.38 2.31
CA PRO A 364 3.41 18.73 2.66
C PRO A 364 3.29 18.95 4.17
N PHE A 365 2.79 17.95 4.90
CA PHE A 365 2.71 18.00 6.37
C PHE A 365 4.10 18.19 7.00
N TYR A 366 5.11 17.40 6.58
CA TYR A 366 6.45 17.50 7.16
C TYR A 366 7.16 18.80 6.77
N VAL A 367 6.96 19.29 5.55
CA VAL A 367 7.49 20.58 5.11
C VAL A 367 6.97 21.69 6.02
N ILE A 368 5.68 21.75 6.25
CA ILE A 368 5.06 22.74 7.15
C ILE A 368 5.53 22.55 8.60
N ALA A 369 5.64 21.32 9.08
CA ALA A 369 6.12 21.04 10.44
C ALA A 369 7.56 21.52 10.66
N ILE A 370 8.43 21.38 9.66
CA ILE A 370 9.81 21.88 9.71
C ILE A 370 9.83 23.40 9.72
N PHE A 371 9.08 24.07 8.81
CA PHE A 371 9.03 25.54 8.78
C PHE A 371 8.53 26.12 10.08
N ARG A 372 7.49 25.52 10.69
CA ARG A 372 7.01 25.93 12.01
C ARG A 372 8.06 25.78 13.11
N GLN A 373 8.91 24.78 13.02
CA GLN A 373 9.94 24.55 14.04
C GLN A 373 11.14 25.49 13.87
N THR A 374 11.44 25.91 12.63
CA THR A 374 12.58 26.79 12.34
C THR A 374 12.26 28.28 12.44
N ASP A 375 11.01 28.66 12.16
CA ASP A 375 10.57 30.06 12.16
C ASP A 375 9.27 30.22 12.95
N SER A 376 9.36 30.77 14.15
CA SER A 376 8.20 31.03 15.02
C SER A 376 7.22 32.07 14.46
N THR A 377 7.67 32.86 13.47
CA THR A 377 6.82 33.90 12.82
C THR A 377 6.29 33.45 11.46
N PHE A 378 6.56 32.20 11.05
CA PHE A 378 6.17 31.66 9.74
C PHE A 378 4.68 31.81 9.45
N VAL A 379 3.83 31.40 10.41
CA VAL A 379 2.38 31.41 10.23
C VAL A 379 1.83 32.84 10.32
N SER A 380 2.39 33.70 11.20
CA SER A 380 1.93 35.09 11.40
C SER A 380 2.19 36.03 10.19
N ARG A 381 3.06 35.58 9.28
CA ARG A 381 3.34 36.32 8.03
C ARG A 381 2.45 35.91 6.86
N MET A 382 1.62 34.89 7.05
CA MET A 382 0.74 34.40 5.98
C MET A 382 -0.45 35.36 5.76
N ASP A 383 -0.79 35.56 4.50
CA ASP A 383 -2.08 36.13 4.11
C ASP A 383 -3.20 35.10 4.28
N GLY A 384 -4.44 35.51 4.06
CA GLY A 384 -5.60 34.63 4.19
C GLY A 384 -5.53 33.37 3.30
N ALA A 385 -5.04 33.50 2.07
CA ALA A 385 -4.86 32.38 1.15
C ALA A 385 -3.73 31.44 1.60
N GLY A 386 -2.61 32.00 2.06
CA GLY A 386 -1.52 31.23 2.63
C GLY A 386 -1.93 30.45 3.88
N TYR A 387 -2.76 31.05 4.73
CA TYR A 387 -3.28 30.40 5.93
C TYR A 387 -4.25 29.26 5.61
N MET A 388 -5.10 29.40 4.57
CA MET A 388 -5.94 28.31 4.06
C MET A 388 -5.08 27.14 3.53
N ALA A 389 -4.06 27.45 2.73
CA ALA A 389 -3.10 26.44 2.22
C ALA A 389 -2.35 25.73 3.34
N TYR A 390 -1.93 26.46 4.37
CA TYR A 390 -1.32 25.91 5.57
C TYR A 390 -2.21 24.87 6.24
N HIS A 391 -3.50 25.16 6.48
CA HIS A 391 -4.43 24.21 7.07
C HIS A 391 -4.67 22.97 6.20
N LEU A 392 -4.67 23.13 4.88
CA LEU A 392 -4.77 22.03 3.92
C LEU A 392 -3.52 21.13 3.96
N CYS A 393 -2.33 21.73 3.94
CA CYS A 393 -1.06 21.00 4.00
C CYS A 393 -0.90 20.23 5.31
N LEU A 394 -1.34 20.79 6.45
CA LEU A 394 -1.35 20.10 7.74
C LEU A 394 -2.17 18.81 7.73
N ARG A 395 -3.11 18.66 6.81
CA ARG A 395 -4.02 17.50 6.70
C ARG A 395 -3.77 16.65 5.47
N SER A 396 -2.70 16.97 4.71
CA SER A 396 -2.36 16.26 3.47
C SER A 396 -2.18 14.74 3.69
N TYR A 397 -1.67 14.31 4.85
CA TYR A 397 -1.46 12.91 5.20
C TYR A 397 -2.75 12.07 5.22
N LEU A 398 -3.92 12.70 5.41
CA LEU A 398 -5.22 12.00 5.38
C LEU A 398 -5.52 11.38 4.01
N LEU A 399 -4.89 11.89 2.94
CA LEU A 399 -5.00 11.31 1.60
C LEU A 399 -4.57 9.83 1.55
N SER A 400 -3.59 9.45 2.36
CA SER A 400 -3.05 8.09 2.39
C SER A 400 -4.12 7.02 2.60
N SER A 401 -5.14 7.29 3.41
CA SER A 401 -6.21 6.33 3.71
C SER A 401 -7.31 6.27 2.63
N ALA A 402 -7.49 7.34 1.84
CA ALA A 402 -8.52 7.39 0.81
C ALA A 402 -8.02 6.98 -0.59
N ILE A 403 -6.71 7.08 -0.87
CA ILE A 403 -6.13 6.83 -2.19
C ILE A 403 -6.00 5.34 -2.52
N ASN A 404 -5.91 4.47 -1.50
CA ASN A 404 -5.65 3.04 -1.67
C ASN A 404 -6.68 2.33 -2.55
N PRO A 405 -8.01 2.51 -2.39
CA PRO A 405 -9.02 1.93 -3.28
C PRO A 405 -8.87 2.36 -4.75
N ILE A 406 -8.45 3.60 -4.97
CA ILE A 406 -8.21 4.13 -6.32
C ILE A 406 -7.04 3.38 -6.96
N ILE A 407 -5.92 3.21 -6.25
CA ILE A 407 -4.76 2.46 -6.73
C ILE A 407 -5.13 1.00 -7.03
N TYR A 408 -5.93 0.34 -6.17
CA TYR A 408 -6.42 -1.02 -6.41
C TYR A 408 -7.26 -1.09 -7.70
N SER A 409 -8.12 -0.11 -7.92
CA SER A 409 -8.98 -0.04 -9.10
C SER A 409 -8.19 0.10 -10.41
N PHE A 410 -7.12 0.90 -10.41
CA PHE A 410 -6.28 1.07 -11.60
C PHE A 410 -5.32 -0.10 -11.84
N CYS A 411 -4.67 -0.60 -10.79
CA CYS A 411 -3.58 -1.56 -10.93
C CYS A 411 -4.03 -3.02 -10.98
N ASN A 412 -5.23 -3.35 -10.46
CA ASN A 412 -5.67 -4.72 -10.32
C ASN A 412 -6.87 -5.05 -11.20
N SER A 413 -6.60 -5.71 -12.35
CA SER A 413 -7.67 -6.10 -13.29
C SER A 413 -8.67 -7.10 -12.71
N GLN A 414 -8.24 -8.01 -11.82
CA GLN A 414 -9.15 -8.95 -11.16
C GLN A 414 -10.08 -8.22 -10.18
N PHE A 415 -9.55 -7.23 -9.45
CA PHE A 415 -10.37 -6.39 -8.59
C PHE A 415 -11.47 -5.68 -9.38
N ARG A 416 -11.15 -5.09 -10.54
CA ARG A 416 -12.15 -4.47 -11.42
C ARG A 416 -13.23 -5.45 -11.87
N ILE A 417 -12.85 -6.67 -12.27
CA ILE A 417 -13.81 -7.71 -12.69
C ILE A 417 -14.77 -8.02 -11.53
N PHE A 418 -14.27 -8.23 -10.32
CA PHE A 418 -15.11 -8.46 -9.15
C PHE A 418 -16.07 -7.31 -8.84
N CYS A 419 -15.61 -6.07 -8.95
CA CYS A 419 -16.47 -4.88 -8.78
C CYS A 419 -17.56 -4.82 -9.84
N PHE A 420 -17.24 -5.08 -11.11
CA PHE A 420 -18.24 -5.11 -12.18
C PHE A 420 -19.28 -6.22 -11.99
N ASP A 421 -18.85 -7.40 -11.57
CA ASP A 421 -19.77 -8.52 -11.30
C ASP A 421 -20.71 -8.22 -10.13
N MET A 422 -20.21 -7.55 -9.08
CA MET A 422 -21.06 -7.08 -7.97
C MET A 422 -22.11 -6.08 -8.43
N MET A 423 -21.74 -5.08 -9.22
CA MET A 423 -22.67 -4.07 -9.75
C MET A 423 -23.74 -4.71 -10.67
N LYS A 424 -23.35 -5.66 -11.51
CA LYS A 424 -24.30 -6.41 -12.36
C LYS A 424 -25.30 -7.23 -11.54
N LYS A 425 -24.81 -7.86 -10.46
CA LYS A 425 -25.68 -8.64 -9.57
C LYS A 425 -26.69 -7.73 -8.84
N GLN A 426 -26.23 -6.58 -8.38
CA GLN A 426 -27.09 -5.61 -7.68
C GLN A 426 -28.17 -5.04 -8.61
N LYS A 427 -27.83 -4.67 -9.87
CA LYS A 427 -28.81 -4.25 -10.89
C LYS A 427 -29.85 -5.32 -11.16
N ARG A 428 -29.47 -6.60 -11.26
CA ARG A 428 -30.40 -7.71 -11.46
C ARG A 428 -31.35 -7.92 -10.26
N LEU A 429 -30.87 -7.69 -9.03
CA LEU A 429 -31.70 -7.79 -7.83
C LEU A 429 -32.68 -6.62 -7.74
N SER A 430 -32.23 -5.40 -8.02
CA SER A 430 -33.10 -4.20 -8.06
C SER A 430 -34.17 -4.31 -9.14
N SER A 431 -33.85 -4.84 -10.33
CA SER A 431 -34.86 -5.08 -11.38
C SER A 431 -35.89 -6.16 -11.03
N ARG A 432 -35.53 -7.12 -10.14
CA ARG A 432 -36.46 -8.14 -9.66
C ARG A 432 -37.34 -7.68 -8.49
N SER A 433 -36.93 -6.65 -7.76
CA SER A 433 -37.74 -6.07 -6.68
C SER A 433 -38.74 -5.01 -7.15
N LEU A 434 -38.67 -4.61 -8.42
CA LEU A 434 -39.56 -3.64 -9.09
C LEU A 434 -40.60 -4.33 -9.97
N LEU A 435 -40.58 -5.65 -10.10
CA LEU A 435 -41.58 -6.54 -10.71
C LEU A 435 -42.34 -7.32 -9.63
#